data_e036e0e41bb5afef6c975bc79df25a5f
#
_entry.id   e036e0e41bb5afef6c975bc79df25a5f
#
_cell.length_a   1.000
_cell.length_b   1.000
_cell.length_c   1.000
_cell.angle_alpha   90.00
_cell.angle_beta   90.00
_cell.angle_gamma   90.00
#
_symmetry.space_group_name_H-M   'P 1'
#
loop_
_entity.id
_entity.type
_entity.pdbx_description
1 polymer ?
#
loop_
_entity_poly.entity_id
_entity_poly.type
_entity_poly.pdbx_seq_one_letter_code
_entity_poly.pdbx_strand_id
1 'polypeptide(L)'
;MDREELRALLMKEKSELENRLEKIGKDIHSRKISKQFDEQSVERENDQVLANLELEAREELKAIEVSLRRIDTDYFDRCSKCGEDISDARLKAIPHAVTCRNCAV
;
A
#
# COMPACT_ATOMS: atom_id res chain seq x y z
N MET A 1 -12.16 -10.77 13.42
CA MET A 1 -11.93 -9.32 13.54
C MET A 1 -13.22 -8.58 13.22
N ASP A 2 -13.50 -7.53 13.97
CA ASP A 2 -14.68 -6.69 13.73
C ASP A 2 -14.50 -5.87 12.43
N ARG A 3 -15.59 -5.73 11.68
CA ARG A 3 -15.60 -4.98 10.42
C ARG A 3 -15.19 -3.52 10.61
N GLU A 4 -15.71 -2.87 11.64
CA GLU A 4 -15.39 -1.45 11.92
C GLU A 4 -13.94 -1.27 12.34
N GLU A 5 -13.39 -2.20 13.09
CA GLU A 5 -11.97 -2.20 13.47
C GLU A 5 -11.09 -2.31 12.23
N LEU A 6 -11.42 -3.24 11.33
CA LEU A 6 -10.68 -3.42 10.08
C LEU A 6 -10.79 -2.19 9.18
N ARG A 7 -11.98 -1.60 9.09
CA ARG A 7 -12.19 -0.37 8.33
C ARG A 7 -11.30 0.76 8.83
N ALA A 8 -11.22 0.94 10.14
CA ALA A 8 -10.37 1.97 10.76
C ALA A 8 -8.90 1.74 10.43
N LEU A 9 -8.42 0.51 10.49
CA LEU A 9 -7.05 0.16 10.13
C LEU A 9 -6.75 0.43 8.65
N LEU A 10 -7.67 0.07 7.77
CA LEU A 10 -7.54 0.33 6.32
C LEU A 10 -7.51 1.82 6.00
N MET A 11 -8.38 2.60 6.63
CA MET A 11 -8.42 4.05 6.40
C MET A 11 -7.16 4.73 6.91
N LYS A 12 -6.63 4.29 8.04
CA LYS A 12 -5.36 4.80 8.57
C LYS A 12 -4.20 4.50 7.61
N GLU A 13 -4.10 3.27 7.16
CA GLU A 13 -3.07 2.84 6.21
C GLU A 13 -3.17 3.60 4.88
N LYS A 14 -4.38 3.78 4.38
CA LYS A 14 -4.64 4.58 3.18
C LYS A 14 -4.12 6.00 3.33
N SER A 15 -4.45 6.67 4.42
CA SER A 15 -4.01 8.03 4.70
C SER A 15 -2.48 8.14 4.77
N GLU A 16 -1.84 7.18 5.44
CA GLU A 16 -0.37 7.14 5.54
C GLU A 16 0.30 6.97 4.17
N LEU A 17 -0.26 6.12 3.31
CA LEU A 17 0.26 5.90 1.96
C LEU A 17 0.05 7.10 1.06
N GLU A 18 -1.10 7.76 1.14
CA GLU A 18 -1.37 8.98 0.38
C GLU A 18 -0.40 10.09 0.75
N ASN A 19 -0.11 10.25 2.05
CA ASN A 19 0.88 11.22 2.54
C ASN A 19 2.29 10.88 2.04
N ARG A 20 2.65 9.60 2.04
CA ARG A 20 3.94 9.13 1.53
C ARG A 20 4.08 9.42 0.04
N LEU A 21 3.05 9.14 -0.73
CA LEU A 21 3.03 9.42 -2.18
C LEU A 21 3.18 10.91 -2.47
N GLU A 22 2.54 11.76 -1.70
CA GLU A 22 2.67 13.20 -1.83
C GLU A 22 4.11 13.65 -1.61
N LYS A 23 4.76 13.15 -0.57
CA LYS A 23 6.17 13.47 -0.27
C LYS A 23 7.11 12.99 -1.37
N ILE A 24 6.92 11.76 -1.86
CA ILE A 24 7.72 11.20 -2.95
C ILE A 24 7.57 12.05 -4.20
N GLY A 25 6.36 12.47 -4.54
CA GLY A 25 6.10 13.33 -5.67
C GLY A 25 6.80 14.68 -5.58
N LYS A 26 6.82 15.29 -4.40
CA LYS A 26 7.53 16.53 -4.14
C LYS A 26 9.04 16.35 -4.28
N ASP A 27 9.59 15.28 -3.74
CA ASP A 27 11.02 14.98 -3.82
C ASP A 27 11.47 14.79 -5.27
N ILE A 28 10.71 14.02 -6.05
CA ILE A 28 10.99 13.82 -7.47
C ILE A 28 10.93 15.13 -8.24
N HIS A 29 9.93 15.96 -7.97
CA HIS A 29 9.77 17.27 -8.62
C HIS A 29 10.95 18.19 -8.29
N SER A 30 11.35 18.28 -7.04
CA SER A 30 12.49 19.09 -6.60
C SER A 30 13.78 18.64 -7.26
N ARG A 31 14.00 17.33 -7.39
CA ARG A 31 15.19 16.77 -8.05
C ARG A 31 15.22 17.06 -9.55
N LYS A 32 14.08 17.04 -10.22
CA LYS A 32 14.00 17.38 -11.65
C LYS A 32 14.40 18.83 -11.90
N ILE A 33 14.03 19.72 -11.00
CA ILE A 33 14.44 21.13 -11.08
C ILE A 33 15.95 21.24 -10.87
N SER A 34 16.51 20.53 -9.89
CA SER A 34 17.95 20.51 -9.61
C SER A 34 18.77 19.94 -10.77
N LYS A 35 18.26 18.93 -11.46
CA LYS A 35 18.92 18.30 -12.61
C LYS A 35 19.17 19.21 -13.79
N GLN A 36 18.43 20.29 -13.90
CA GLN A 36 18.69 21.31 -14.95
C GLN A 36 20.03 22.00 -14.74
N PHE A 37 20.57 21.92 -13.55
CA PHE A 37 21.81 22.59 -13.14
C PHE A 37 22.96 21.65 -12.82
N ASP A 38 22.71 20.35 -12.66
CA ASP A 38 23.73 19.39 -12.20
C ASP A 38 23.45 17.98 -12.75
N GLU A 39 24.34 17.50 -13.61
CA GLU A 39 24.25 16.19 -14.27
C GLU A 39 25.06 15.13 -13.52
N GLN A 40 24.59 14.68 -12.34
CA GLN A 40 25.30 13.62 -11.61
C GLN A 40 24.57 12.28 -11.69
N SER A 41 25.32 11.19 -11.96
CA SER A 41 24.81 9.84 -12.09
C SER A 41 24.19 9.29 -10.80
N VAL A 42 24.64 9.78 -9.65
CA VAL A 42 24.11 9.40 -8.32
C VAL A 42 22.62 9.79 -8.18
N GLU A 43 22.22 10.92 -8.75
CA GLU A 43 20.83 11.36 -8.70
C GLU A 43 19.89 10.43 -9.48
N ARG A 44 20.37 9.81 -10.57
CA ARG A 44 19.58 8.86 -11.34
C ARG A 44 19.24 7.61 -10.55
N GLU A 45 20.19 7.11 -9.76
CA GLU A 45 19.98 5.94 -8.89
C GLU A 45 18.93 6.27 -7.81
N ASN A 46 19.03 7.45 -7.20
CA ASN A 46 18.06 7.91 -6.21
C ASN A 46 16.67 8.11 -6.81
N ASP A 47 16.57 8.63 -8.04
CA ASP A 47 15.30 8.79 -8.74
C ASP A 47 14.66 7.43 -9.02
N GLN A 48 15.45 6.42 -9.37
CA GLN A 48 14.95 5.06 -9.59
C GLN A 48 14.41 4.45 -8.31
N VAL A 49 15.09 4.63 -7.19
CA VAL A 49 14.63 4.18 -5.87
C VAL A 49 13.30 4.84 -5.51
N LEU A 50 13.19 6.15 -5.70
CA LEU A 50 11.95 6.89 -5.43
C LEU A 50 10.81 6.45 -6.35
N ALA A 51 11.09 6.20 -7.62
CA ALA A 51 10.09 5.68 -8.56
C ALA A 51 9.59 4.30 -8.15
N ASN A 52 10.49 3.43 -7.67
CA ASN A 52 10.11 2.10 -7.18
C ASN A 52 9.27 2.19 -5.91
N LEU A 53 9.61 3.08 -4.98
CA LEU A 53 8.83 3.30 -3.76
C LEU A 53 7.44 3.85 -4.09
N GLU A 54 7.34 4.74 -5.06
CA GLU A 54 6.07 5.25 -5.54
C GLU A 54 5.19 4.14 -6.11
N LEU A 55 5.76 3.27 -6.94
CA LEU A 55 5.05 2.15 -7.54
C LEU A 55 4.54 1.19 -6.46
N GLU A 56 5.38 0.82 -5.50
CA GLU A 56 5.00 -0.04 -4.38
C GLU A 56 3.86 0.56 -3.56
N ALA A 57 3.94 1.85 -3.25
CA ALA A 57 2.90 2.55 -2.50
C ALA A 57 1.57 2.59 -3.26
N ARG A 58 1.61 2.80 -4.57
CA ARG A 58 0.41 2.78 -5.41
C ARG A 58 -0.23 1.40 -5.49
N GLU A 59 0.57 0.35 -5.56
CA GLU A 59 0.09 -1.03 -5.56
C GLU A 59 -0.56 -1.39 -4.23
N GLU A 60 0.05 -1.01 -3.12
CA GLU A 60 -0.52 -1.17 -1.78
C GLU A 60 -1.84 -0.42 -1.65
N LEU A 61 -1.89 0.82 -2.15
CA LEU A 61 -3.10 1.64 -2.12
C LEU A 61 -4.24 0.98 -2.89
N LYS A 62 -3.95 0.38 -4.04
CA LYS A 62 -4.95 -0.38 -4.81
C LYS A 62 -5.47 -1.58 -4.00
N ALA A 63 -4.59 -2.29 -3.31
CA ALA A 63 -4.98 -3.42 -2.46
C ALA A 63 -5.88 -2.96 -1.31
N ILE A 64 -5.59 -1.81 -0.71
CA ILE A 64 -6.40 -1.20 0.34
C ILE A 64 -7.79 -0.84 -0.21
N GLU A 65 -7.87 -0.25 -1.38
CA GLU A 65 -9.14 0.10 -2.02
C GLU A 65 -10.00 -1.12 -2.33
N VAL A 66 -9.38 -2.22 -2.79
CA VAL A 66 -10.07 -3.49 -2.98
C VAL A 66 -10.61 -4.02 -1.65
N SER A 67 -9.81 -3.97 -0.59
CA SER A 67 -10.22 -4.42 0.74
C SER A 67 -11.35 -3.57 1.31
N LEU A 68 -11.35 -2.26 1.07
CA LEU A 68 -12.43 -1.37 1.48
C LEU A 68 -13.74 -1.70 0.76
N ARG A 69 -13.68 -2.13 -0.50
CA ARG A 69 -14.87 -2.61 -1.21
C ARG A 69 -15.38 -3.95 -0.67
N ARG A 70 -14.47 -4.83 -0.27
CA ARG A 70 -14.82 -6.12 0.32
C ARG A 70 -15.41 -6.01 1.72
N ILE A 71 -15.10 -4.93 2.45
CA ILE A 71 -15.47 -4.80 3.86
C ILE A 71 -16.98 -4.81 4.08
N ASP A 72 -17.75 -4.42 3.08
CA ASP A 72 -19.22 -4.42 3.13
C ASP A 72 -19.82 -5.77 2.72
N THR A 73 -18.98 -6.74 2.36
CA THR A 73 -19.41 -8.11 2.03
C THR A 73 -19.24 -9.04 3.23
N ASP A 74 -19.88 -10.20 3.18
CA ASP A 74 -19.73 -11.25 4.20
C ASP A 74 -18.36 -11.96 4.12
N TYR A 75 -17.56 -11.67 3.09
CA TYR A 75 -16.29 -12.33 2.81
C TYR A 75 -15.07 -11.49 3.19
N PHE A 76 -15.25 -10.38 3.89
CA PHE A 76 -14.16 -9.44 4.16
C PHE A 76 -12.99 -10.04 4.95
N ASP A 77 -13.25 -11.07 5.75
CA ASP A 77 -12.25 -11.76 6.56
C ASP A 77 -11.91 -13.16 6.04
N ARG A 78 -12.30 -13.49 4.81
CA ARG A 78 -12.05 -14.79 4.21
C ARG A 78 -11.06 -14.72 3.07
N CYS A 79 -10.24 -15.77 2.95
CA CYS A 79 -9.29 -15.92 1.87
C CYS A 79 -10.00 -16.00 0.51
N SER A 80 -9.58 -15.19 -0.44
CA SER A 80 -10.16 -15.18 -1.78
C SER A 80 -9.82 -16.44 -2.60
N LYS A 81 -8.80 -17.19 -2.20
CA LYS A 81 -8.36 -18.40 -2.91
C LYS A 81 -8.97 -19.68 -2.35
N CYS A 82 -8.96 -19.87 -1.04
CA CYS A 82 -9.40 -21.13 -0.42
C CYS A 82 -10.69 -21.01 0.40
N GLY A 83 -11.16 -19.80 0.67
CA GLY A 83 -12.39 -19.56 1.45
C GLY A 83 -12.23 -19.72 2.96
N GLU A 84 -11.05 -20.08 3.44
CA GLU A 84 -10.78 -20.19 4.88
C GLU A 84 -10.66 -18.79 5.50
N ASP A 85 -10.89 -18.72 6.81
CA ASP A 85 -10.78 -17.46 7.54
C ASP A 85 -9.34 -16.95 7.55
N ILE A 86 -9.18 -15.64 7.34
CA ILE A 86 -7.91 -14.97 7.56
C ILE A 86 -7.81 -14.67 9.06
N SER A 87 -6.69 -15.03 9.70
CA SER A 87 -6.53 -14.84 11.13
C SER A 87 -6.56 -13.34 11.50
N ASP A 88 -7.05 -13.04 12.70
CA ASP A 88 -7.06 -11.68 13.23
C ASP A 88 -5.64 -11.08 13.29
N ALA A 89 -4.67 -11.90 13.71
CA ALA A 89 -3.27 -11.47 13.76
C ALA A 89 -2.75 -11.04 12.40
N ARG A 90 -3.10 -11.77 11.35
CA ARG A 90 -2.71 -11.42 9.99
C ARG A 90 -3.39 -10.13 9.50
N LEU A 91 -4.68 -9.97 9.79
CA LEU A 91 -5.44 -8.76 9.43
C LEU A 91 -4.96 -7.53 10.20
N LYS A 92 -4.51 -7.69 11.44
CA LYS A 92 -3.90 -6.59 12.20
C LYS A 92 -2.54 -6.18 11.63
N ALA A 93 -1.75 -7.15 11.18
CA ALA A 93 -0.44 -6.89 10.57
C ALA A 93 -0.57 -6.36 9.13
N ILE A 94 -1.49 -6.93 8.37
CA ILE A 94 -1.73 -6.57 6.96
C ILE A 94 -3.23 -6.39 6.74
N PRO A 95 -3.79 -5.21 7.05
CA PRO A 95 -5.25 -4.99 6.94
C PRO A 95 -5.82 -5.22 5.55
N HIS A 96 -5.01 -5.04 4.51
CA HIS A 96 -5.41 -5.25 3.12
C HIS A 96 -5.18 -6.68 2.62
N ALA A 97 -4.91 -7.64 3.51
CA ALA A 97 -4.74 -9.03 3.14
C ALA A 97 -6.06 -9.61 2.61
N VAL A 98 -6.00 -10.25 1.44
CA VAL A 98 -7.16 -10.92 0.82
C VAL A 98 -6.97 -12.42 0.75
N THR A 99 -5.81 -12.91 1.18
CA THR A 99 -5.46 -14.33 1.21
C THR A 99 -5.01 -14.74 2.60
N CYS A 100 -5.26 -16.00 2.96
CA CYS A 100 -4.76 -16.55 4.22
C CYS A 100 -3.24 -16.79 4.12
N ARG A 101 -2.63 -17.08 5.27
CA ARG A 101 -1.20 -17.36 5.36
C ARG A 101 -0.74 -18.47 4.41
N ASN A 102 -1.56 -19.49 4.21
CA ASN A 102 -1.21 -20.63 3.36
C ASN A 102 -1.31 -20.33 1.87
N CYS A 103 -2.13 -19.35 1.48
CA CYS A 103 -2.33 -18.96 0.09
C CYS A 103 -1.51 -17.73 -0.32
N ALA A 104 -0.88 -17.07 0.63
CA ALA A 104 -0.06 -15.88 0.39
C ALA A 104 1.36 -16.30 -0.05
N VAL A 105 1.52 -16.51 -1.34
CA VAL A 105 2.81 -16.87 -1.93
C VAL A 105 3.29 -15.78 -2.86
#